data_786ba0726ed764a2412900fe6354925f
#
_entry.id   786ba0726ed764a2412900fe6354925f
#
_cell.length_a   1.000
_cell.length_b   1.000
_cell.length_c   1.000
_cell.angle_alpha   90.00
_cell.angle_beta   90.00
_cell.angle_gamma   90.00
#
_symmetry.space_group_name_H-M   'P 1'
#
loop_
_entity.id
_entity.type
_entity.pdbx_description
1 polymer ?
#
loop_
_entity_poly.entity_id
_entity_poly.type
_entity_poly.pdbx_seq_one_letter_code
_entity_poly.pdbx_strand_id
1 'polypeptide(L)'
;SIQVDRVRENTLINPMSDLHESHFDDAANFIQTIVEMEKEYSKSADILELLEKNIKFLSSENNDLIKSIYDLSDEKTQISIKINGYESKGARNEGVGEKDFQTIMDRVYNSIEGTGYSSNTYGPTMQHMKSLDIAKEMYQRLEPRVSKFNNDIKKLANKIESLGTPIIIED
;
A
#
# COMPACT_ATOMS: atom_id res chain seq x y z
N SER A 1 9.19 -50.78 16.71
CA SER A 1 9.18 -50.12 15.36
C SER A 1 8.14 -49.05 15.26
N ILE A 2 6.93 -49.21 15.81
CA ILE A 2 5.83 -48.21 15.76
C ILE A 2 6.18 -46.89 16.50
N GLN A 3 7.01 -46.97 17.54
CA GLN A 3 7.41 -45.80 18.32
C GLN A 3 8.46 -44.94 17.62
N VAL A 4 9.29 -45.53 16.76
CA VAL A 4 10.31 -44.81 15.97
C VAL A 4 9.67 -44.07 14.81
N ASP A 5 8.64 -44.62 14.20
CA ASP A 5 7.93 -43.99 13.09
C ASP A 5 7.09 -42.80 13.56
N ARG A 6 6.46 -42.86 14.74
CA ARG A 6 5.76 -41.71 15.34
C ARG A 6 6.69 -40.56 15.73
N VAL A 7 7.88 -40.85 16.19
CA VAL A 7 8.88 -39.83 16.53
C VAL A 7 9.42 -39.16 15.26
N ARG A 8 9.56 -39.91 14.16
CA ARG A 8 9.93 -39.33 12.85
C ARG A 8 8.85 -38.46 12.25
N GLU A 9 7.58 -38.88 12.30
CA GLU A 9 6.48 -38.07 11.83
C GLU A 9 6.36 -36.74 12.61
N ASN A 10 6.44 -36.78 13.92
CA ASN A 10 6.36 -35.57 14.74
C ASN A 10 7.57 -34.63 14.56
N THR A 11 8.75 -35.17 14.27
CA THR A 11 9.97 -34.36 14.09
C THR A 11 10.05 -33.73 12.70
N LEU A 12 9.40 -34.31 11.70
CA LEU A 12 9.41 -33.82 10.32
C LEU A 12 8.24 -32.85 10.00
N ILE A 13 7.11 -32.99 10.67
CA ILE A 13 5.89 -32.22 10.38
C ILE A 13 5.86 -30.91 11.18
N ASN A 14 6.24 -30.89 12.45
CA ASN A 14 6.08 -29.72 13.32
C ASN A 14 6.95 -28.51 12.95
N PRO A 15 8.26 -28.60 12.67
CA PRO A 15 9.06 -27.40 12.39
C PRO A 15 8.72 -26.75 11.05
N MET A 16 8.26 -27.53 10.05
CA MET A 16 7.91 -26.97 8.74
C MET A 16 6.52 -26.37 8.73
N SER A 17 5.54 -26.94 9.43
CA SER A 17 4.20 -26.36 9.56
C SER A 17 4.25 -25.05 10.33
N ASP A 18 5.01 -24.97 11.41
CA ASP A 18 5.14 -23.77 12.23
C ASP A 18 5.80 -22.61 11.46
N LEU A 19 6.86 -22.89 10.69
CA LEU A 19 7.53 -21.90 9.86
C LEU A 19 6.62 -21.40 8.72
N HIS A 20 5.86 -22.30 8.12
CA HIS A 20 4.92 -22.00 7.06
C HIS A 20 3.75 -21.14 7.57
N GLU A 21 3.14 -21.55 8.67
CA GLU A 21 2.06 -20.82 9.33
C GLU A 21 2.52 -19.44 9.81
N SER A 22 3.68 -19.33 10.42
CA SER A 22 4.28 -18.08 10.88
C SER A 22 4.54 -17.11 9.72
N HIS A 23 5.03 -17.59 8.58
CA HIS A 23 5.24 -16.76 7.40
C HIS A 23 3.92 -16.23 6.82
N PHE A 24 2.89 -17.10 6.71
CA PHE A 24 1.56 -16.71 6.26
C PHE A 24 0.91 -15.68 7.19
N ASP A 25 0.99 -15.90 8.50
CA ASP A 25 0.44 -14.97 9.49
C ASP A 25 1.14 -13.62 9.42
N ASP A 26 2.45 -13.60 9.26
CA ASP A 26 3.23 -12.38 9.10
C ASP A 26 2.83 -11.62 7.81
N ALA A 27 2.70 -12.32 6.69
CA ALA A 27 2.24 -11.73 5.45
C ALA A 27 0.79 -11.22 5.55
N ALA A 28 -0.12 -11.97 6.16
CA ALA A 28 -1.51 -11.58 6.35
C ALA A 28 -1.65 -10.33 7.24
N ASN A 29 -0.91 -10.29 8.35
CA ASN A 29 -0.88 -9.12 9.23
C ASN A 29 -0.30 -7.90 8.52
N PHE A 30 0.71 -8.09 7.69
CA PHE A 30 1.31 -7.02 6.91
C PHE A 30 0.36 -6.49 5.82
N ILE A 31 -0.39 -7.36 5.14
CA ILE A 31 -1.44 -6.95 4.21
C ILE A 31 -2.45 -6.05 4.92
N GLN A 32 -2.89 -6.41 6.13
CA GLN A 32 -3.82 -5.60 6.90
C GLN A 32 -3.25 -4.21 7.20
N THR A 33 -1.97 -4.12 7.55
CA THR A 33 -1.28 -2.85 7.79
C THR A 33 -1.24 -1.98 6.52
N ILE A 34 -0.97 -2.57 5.36
CA ILE A 34 -0.99 -1.86 4.08
C ILE A 34 -2.40 -1.35 3.76
N VAL A 35 -3.41 -2.19 3.91
CA VAL A 35 -4.81 -1.83 3.65
C VAL A 35 -5.28 -0.67 4.53
N GLU A 36 -4.88 -0.64 5.79
CA GLU A 36 -5.19 0.48 6.69
C GLU A 36 -4.52 1.79 6.24
N MET A 37 -3.25 1.73 5.84
CA MET A 37 -2.55 2.90 5.28
C MET A 37 -3.24 3.41 4.00
N GLU A 38 -3.57 2.52 3.08
CA GLU A 38 -4.25 2.86 1.82
C GLU A 38 -5.62 3.47 2.07
N LYS A 39 -6.36 2.96 3.05
CA LYS A 39 -7.67 3.49 3.44
C LYS A 39 -7.58 4.93 3.97
N GLU A 40 -6.61 5.23 4.83
CA GLU A 40 -6.41 6.59 5.34
C GLU A 40 -5.90 7.54 4.24
N TYR A 41 -5.03 7.05 3.36
CA TYR A 41 -4.61 7.78 2.17
C TYR A 41 -5.79 8.12 1.25
N SER A 42 -6.66 7.15 0.97
CA SER A 42 -7.82 7.34 0.10
C SER A 42 -8.75 8.45 0.63
N LYS A 43 -9.04 8.46 1.92
CA LYS A 43 -9.83 9.53 2.55
C LYS A 43 -9.20 10.92 2.34
N SER A 44 -7.90 11.02 2.50
CA SER A 44 -7.18 12.28 2.28
C SER A 44 -7.16 12.69 0.80
N ALA A 45 -7.02 11.73 -0.10
CA ALA A 45 -7.08 11.96 -1.54
C ALA A 45 -8.46 12.48 -1.98
N ASP A 46 -9.54 11.94 -1.40
CA ASP A 46 -10.92 12.41 -1.65
C ASP A 46 -11.10 13.84 -1.17
N ILE A 47 -10.60 14.19 0.02
CA ILE A 47 -10.63 15.56 0.52
C ILE A 47 -9.87 16.50 -0.43
N LEU A 48 -8.68 16.09 -0.88
CA LEU A 48 -7.90 16.91 -1.83
C LEU A 48 -8.65 17.14 -3.13
N GLU A 49 -9.36 16.14 -3.65
CA GLU A 49 -10.17 16.28 -4.86
C GLU A 49 -11.29 17.32 -4.68
N LEU A 50 -11.94 17.34 -3.51
CA LEU A 50 -12.91 18.38 -3.18
C LEU A 50 -12.26 19.76 -3.11
N LEU A 51 -11.07 19.87 -2.53
CA LEU A 51 -10.33 21.15 -2.47
C LEU A 51 -9.95 21.63 -3.88
N GLU A 52 -9.52 20.73 -4.77
CA GLU A 52 -9.22 21.05 -6.17
C GLU A 52 -10.45 21.61 -6.92
N LYS A 53 -11.62 21.01 -6.73
CA LYS A 53 -12.88 21.48 -7.32
C LYS A 53 -13.28 22.87 -6.81
N ASN A 54 -12.89 23.20 -5.59
CA ASN A 54 -13.24 24.47 -4.93
C ASN A 54 -12.19 25.58 -5.11
N ILE A 55 -11.07 25.33 -5.82
CA ILE A 55 -10.04 26.37 -6.10
C ILE A 55 -10.66 27.64 -6.71
N LYS A 56 -11.64 27.49 -7.61
CA LYS A 56 -12.30 28.61 -8.29
C LYS A 56 -13.01 29.57 -7.33
N PHE A 57 -13.32 29.16 -6.10
CA PHE A 57 -13.95 30.01 -5.09
C PHE A 57 -12.95 30.73 -4.19
N LEU A 58 -11.65 30.38 -4.28
CA LEU A 58 -10.60 31.06 -3.55
C LEU A 58 -10.24 32.34 -4.24
N SER A 59 -10.11 33.44 -3.47
CA SER A 59 -9.67 34.73 -4.00
C SER A 59 -8.19 34.70 -4.39
N SER A 60 -7.76 35.63 -5.24
CA SER A 60 -6.36 35.82 -5.61
C SER A 60 -5.42 36.11 -4.42
N GLU A 61 -5.98 36.54 -3.30
CA GLU A 61 -5.22 36.75 -2.04
C GLU A 61 -4.77 35.42 -1.39
N ASN A 62 -5.39 34.30 -1.81
CA ASN A 62 -5.11 32.96 -1.29
C ASN A 62 -4.18 32.14 -2.21
N ASN A 63 -3.29 32.78 -2.95
CA ASN A 63 -2.37 32.10 -3.86
C ASN A 63 -1.50 31.04 -3.16
N ASP A 64 -1.12 31.26 -1.91
CA ASP A 64 -0.35 30.29 -1.14
C ASP A 64 -1.14 28.99 -0.88
N LEU A 65 -2.46 29.11 -0.66
CA LEU A 65 -3.34 27.95 -0.49
C LEU A 65 -3.52 27.18 -1.80
N ILE A 66 -3.72 27.93 -2.89
CA ILE A 66 -3.84 27.36 -4.23
C ILE A 66 -2.56 26.59 -4.59
N LYS A 67 -1.39 27.19 -4.33
CA LYS A 67 -0.10 26.52 -4.52
C LYS A 67 0.00 25.24 -3.68
N SER A 68 -0.41 25.29 -2.40
CA SER A 68 -0.40 24.13 -1.53
C SER A 68 -1.27 23.00 -2.06
N ILE A 69 -2.43 23.30 -2.66
CA ILE A 69 -3.30 22.30 -3.29
C ILE A 69 -2.58 21.64 -4.47
N TYR A 70 -1.92 22.40 -5.33
CA TYR A 70 -1.17 21.83 -6.46
C TYR A 70 0.02 20.99 -6.01
N ASP A 71 0.79 21.45 -5.01
CA ASP A 71 1.92 20.69 -4.46
C ASP A 71 1.44 19.35 -3.87
N LEU A 72 0.29 19.33 -3.18
CA LEU A 72 -0.31 18.11 -2.65
C LEU A 72 -0.90 17.22 -3.75
N SER A 73 -1.41 17.79 -4.84
CA SER A 73 -1.87 17.02 -6.00
C SER A 73 -0.71 16.29 -6.67
N ASP A 74 0.46 16.91 -6.79
CA ASP A 74 1.67 16.27 -7.29
C ASP A 74 2.12 15.14 -6.34
N GLU A 75 2.10 15.38 -5.03
CA GLU A 75 2.45 14.35 -4.04
C GLU A 75 1.45 13.18 -4.05
N LYS A 76 0.14 13.46 -4.21
CA LYS A 76 -0.90 12.43 -4.41
C LYS A 76 -0.54 11.52 -5.59
N THR A 77 -0.16 12.10 -6.72
CA THR A 77 0.23 11.36 -7.91
C THR A 77 1.43 10.46 -7.63
N GLN A 78 2.45 10.98 -6.96
CA GLN A 78 3.64 10.20 -6.62
C GLN A 78 3.35 9.05 -5.65
N ILE A 79 2.50 9.27 -4.66
CA ILE A 79 2.07 8.23 -3.71
C ILE A 79 1.22 7.17 -4.44
N SER A 80 0.27 7.60 -5.29
CA SER A 80 -0.57 6.68 -6.08
C SER A 80 0.26 5.74 -6.95
N ILE A 81 1.31 6.24 -7.59
CA ILE A 81 2.24 5.42 -8.37
C ILE A 81 2.91 4.36 -7.48
N LYS A 82 3.29 4.72 -6.26
CA LYS A 82 3.93 3.78 -5.32
C LYS A 82 2.97 2.70 -4.82
N ILE A 83 1.70 3.04 -4.64
CA ILE A 83 0.65 2.12 -4.19
C ILE A 83 0.17 1.22 -5.33
N ASN A 84 -0.20 1.81 -6.47
CA ASN A 84 -0.92 1.13 -7.55
C ASN A 84 -0.02 0.72 -8.73
N GLY A 85 1.22 1.22 -8.78
CA GLY A 85 2.07 1.11 -9.93
C GLY A 85 1.74 2.18 -10.99
N TYR A 86 2.48 2.14 -12.09
CA TYR A 86 2.14 2.96 -13.25
C TYR A 86 0.88 2.42 -13.92
N GLU A 87 -0.13 3.27 -14.09
CA GLU A 87 -1.18 2.98 -15.05
C GLU A 87 -0.55 2.98 -16.44
N SER A 88 -0.39 1.80 -17.02
CA SER A 88 -0.01 1.70 -18.42
C SER A 88 -1.16 2.28 -19.25
N LYS A 89 -0.99 3.50 -19.74
CA LYS A 89 -1.86 4.07 -20.75
C LYS A 89 -1.80 3.18 -22.00
N GLY A 90 -2.70 2.23 -22.09
CA GLY A 90 -2.85 1.40 -23.26
C GLY A 90 -2.63 -0.09 -23.01
N ALA A 91 -3.64 -0.75 -22.48
CA ALA A 91 -3.79 -2.21 -22.46
C ALA A 91 -3.90 -2.83 -23.88
N ARG A 92 -3.23 -2.29 -24.89
CA ARG A 92 -3.28 -2.78 -26.28
C ARG A 92 -1.92 -3.02 -26.94
N ASN A 93 -0.82 -2.81 -26.26
CA ASN A 93 0.48 -3.25 -26.74
C ASN A 93 0.92 -4.48 -25.96
N GLU A 94 0.51 -5.61 -26.43
CA GLU A 94 1.09 -6.91 -26.12
C GLU A 94 2.60 -6.83 -26.37
N GLY A 95 3.40 -6.89 -25.31
CA GLY A 95 4.82 -7.19 -25.41
C GLY A 95 5.81 -6.24 -24.77
N VAL A 96 5.44 -5.10 -24.25
CA VAL A 96 6.38 -4.20 -23.54
C VAL A 96 5.69 -3.61 -22.33
N GLY A 97 5.44 -4.43 -21.35
CA GLY A 97 4.77 -4.04 -20.12
C GLY A 97 5.29 -4.85 -18.95
N GLU A 98 6.61 -5.09 -18.89
CA GLU A 98 7.21 -5.31 -17.59
C GLU A 98 6.91 -4.04 -16.82
N LYS A 99 6.11 -4.19 -15.76
CA LYS A 99 5.97 -3.15 -14.76
C LYS A 99 7.40 -2.88 -14.27
N ASP A 100 8.03 -1.82 -14.73
CA ASP A 100 9.37 -1.41 -14.28
C ASP A 100 9.40 -1.20 -12.76
N PHE A 101 8.25 -1.36 -12.11
CA PHE A 101 8.07 -1.12 -10.71
C PHE A 101 7.07 -2.12 -10.09
N GLN A 102 7.58 -2.98 -9.22
CA GLN A 102 6.73 -3.82 -8.37
C GLN A 102 6.23 -3.01 -7.17
N THR A 103 4.91 -3.05 -6.95
CA THR A 103 4.29 -2.42 -5.78
C THR A 103 4.57 -3.22 -4.51
N ILE A 104 4.27 -2.62 -3.35
CA ILE A 104 4.37 -3.34 -2.06
C ILE A 104 3.51 -4.59 -2.09
N MET A 105 2.26 -4.49 -2.58
CA MET A 105 1.35 -5.64 -2.67
C MET A 105 1.85 -6.71 -3.64
N ASP A 106 2.43 -6.34 -4.78
CA ASP A 106 3.06 -7.31 -5.70
C ASP A 106 4.15 -8.12 -4.97
N ARG A 107 4.96 -7.46 -4.15
CA ARG A 107 6.00 -8.12 -3.35
C ARG A 107 5.43 -9.03 -2.27
N VAL A 108 4.34 -8.62 -1.63
CA VAL A 108 3.66 -9.47 -0.63
C VAL A 108 3.05 -10.69 -1.30
N TYR A 109 2.36 -10.55 -2.42
CA TYR A 109 1.83 -11.68 -3.18
C TYR A 109 2.93 -12.63 -3.64
N ASN A 110 4.05 -12.12 -4.13
CA ASN A 110 5.20 -12.95 -4.51
C ASN A 110 5.79 -13.70 -3.31
N SER A 111 5.61 -13.19 -2.08
CA SER A 111 6.08 -13.87 -0.87
C SER A 111 5.24 -15.07 -0.45
N ILE A 112 3.99 -15.15 -0.93
CA ILE A 112 3.04 -16.24 -0.61
C ILE A 112 2.64 -17.07 -1.84
N GLU A 113 3.02 -16.65 -3.04
CA GLU A 113 2.70 -17.36 -4.28
C GLU A 113 3.36 -18.74 -4.32
N GLY A 114 2.57 -19.76 -4.65
CA GLY A 114 3.07 -21.14 -4.71
C GLY A 114 3.33 -21.79 -3.35
N THR A 115 3.09 -21.11 -2.23
CA THR A 115 3.22 -21.70 -0.88
C THR A 115 1.92 -22.26 -0.33
N GLY A 116 0.87 -22.32 -1.17
CA GLY A 116 -0.45 -22.79 -0.78
C GLY A 116 -0.46 -24.24 -0.28
N TYR A 117 -1.37 -24.52 0.64
CA TYR A 117 -1.56 -25.80 1.35
C TYR A 117 -1.65 -27.05 0.47
N SER A 118 -1.89 -26.90 -0.82
CA SER A 118 -2.19 -28.03 -1.71
C SER A 118 -1.04 -28.45 -2.64
N SER A 119 0.03 -27.68 -2.76
CA SER A 119 1.02 -27.93 -3.81
C SER A 119 2.49 -28.00 -3.40
N ASN A 120 2.84 -27.64 -2.18
CA ASN A 120 4.23 -27.68 -1.76
C ASN A 120 4.42 -28.29 -0.38
N THR A 121 5.13 -29.41 -0.38
CA THR A 121 5.62 -30.09 0.83
C THR A 121 6.78 -29.30 1.50
N TYR A 122 7.25 -28.26 0.84
CA TYR A 122 8.37 -27.44 1.31
C TYR A 122 7.84 -26.08 1.73
N GLY A 123 8.13 -25.66 2.95
CA GLY A 123 7.76 -24.35 3.49
C GLY A 123 8.26 -23.17 2.64
N PRO A 124 8.04 -21.93 3.08
CA PRO A 124 8.46 -20.75 2.33
C PRO A 124 9.96 -20.80 2.05
N THR A 125 10.34 -20.52 0.81
CA THR A 125 11.75 -20.45 0.40
C THR A 125 12.39 -19.15 0.93
N MET A 126 13.71 -19.11 0.94
CA MET A 126 14.44 -17.87 1.26
C MET A 126 14.03 -16.71 0.36
N GLN A 127 13.65 -16.98 -0.89
CA GLN A 127 13.19 -15.96 -1.83
C GLN A 127 11.84 -15.39 -1.43
N HIS A 128 10.91 -16.22 -0.95
CA HIS A 128 9.61 -15.77 -0.40
C HIS A 128 9.83 -14.87 0.83
N MET A 129 10.68 -15.28 1.77
CA MET A 129 11.02 -14.49 2.95
C MET A 129 11.64 -13.14 2.56
N LYS A 130 12.60 -13.15 1.63
CA LYS A 130 13.25 -11.94 1.13
C LYS A 130 12.26 -11.01 0.43
N SER A 131 11.30 -11.53 -0.31
CA SER A 131 10.26 -10.70 -0.95
C SER A 131 9.40 -9.97 0.08
N LEU A 132 9.04 -10.64 1.17
CA LEU A 132 8.30 -10.00 2.27
C LEU A 132 9.13 -8.94 2.98
N ASP A 133 10.42 -9.18 3.22
CA ASP A 133 11.32 -8.21 3.83
C ASP A 133 11.45 -6.95 2.95
N ILE A 134 11.61 -7.12 1.64
CA ILE A 134 11.63 -6.00 0.69
C ILE A 134 10.32 -5.22 0.73
N ALA A 135 9.16 -5.91 0.78
CA ALA A 135 7.87 -5.25 0.91
C ALA A 135 7.78 -4.40 2.19
N LYS A 136 8.27 -4.92 3.32
CA LYS A 136 8.32 -4.19 4.59
C LYS A 136 9.23 -2.95 4.51
N GLU A 137 10.39 -3.07 3.87
CA GLU A 137 11.27 -1.92 3.66
C GLU A 137 10.63 -0.84 2.77
N MET A 138 9.93 -1.25 1.72
CA MET A 138 9.18 -0.33 0.85
C MET A 138 8.09 0.40 1.64
N TYR A 139 7.35 -0.32 2.48
CA TYR A 139 6.33 0.26 3.35
C TYR A 139 6.93 1.28 4.33
N GLN A 140 8.04 0.95 4.99
CA GLN A 140 8.73 1.86 5.92
C GLN A 140 9.17 3.17 5.27
N ARG A 141 9.43 3.16 3.96
CA ARG A 141 9.77 4.38 3.20
C ARG A 141 8.52 5.16 2.76
N LEU A 142 7.43 4.47 2.48
CA LEU A 142 6.20 5.08 1.95
C LEU A 142 5.31 5.63 3.08
N GLU A 143 5.18 4.91 4.18
CA GLU A 143 4.28 5.26 5.28
C GLU A 143 4.51 6.69 5.82
N PRO A 144 5.73 7.15 6.09
CA PRO A 144 5.96 8.52 6.56
C PRO A 144 5.52 9.59 5.55
N ARG A 145 5.62 9.31 4.26
CA ARG A 145 5.12 10.22 3.20
C ARG A 145 3.60 10.28 3.21
N VAL A 146 2.94 9.13 3.34
CA VAL A 146 1.48 9.04 3.43
C VAL A 146 0.98 9.74 4.70
N SER A 147 1.59 9.49 5.83
CA SER A 147 1.24 10.15 7.09
C SER A 147 1.40 11.67 7.00
N LYS A 148 2.49 12.14 6.41
CA LYS A 148 2.69 13.57 6.18
C LYS A 148 1.63 14.15 5.26
N PHE A 149 1.36 13.50 4.12
CA PHE A 149 0.31 13.89 3.18
C PHE A 149 -1.05 14.00 3.87
N ASN A 150 -1.46 12.99 4.63
CA ASN A 150 -2.72 12.99 5.36
C ASN A 150 -2.82 14.16 6.34
N ASN A 151 -1.73 14.47 7.06
CA ASN A 151 -1.70 15.59 8.00
C ASN A 151 -1.74 16.95 7.29
N ASP A 152 -1.03 17.08 6.17
CA ASP A 152 -1.01 18.33 5.41
C ASP A 152 -2.38 18.61 4.77
N ILE A 153 -3.08 17.58 4.28
CA ILE A 153 -4.47 17.70 3.79
C ILE A 153 -5.40 18.18 4.91
N LYS A 154 -5.34 17.59 6.10
CA LYS A 154 -6.18 18.00 7.24
C LYS A 154 -5.95 19.47 7.61
N LYS A 155 -4.67 19.90 7.68
CA LYS A 155 -4.32 21.28 7.99
C LYS A 155 -4.85 22.25 6.92
N LEU A 156 -4.69 21.86 5.65
CA LEU A 156 -5.15 22.68 4.53
C LEU A 156 -6.67 22.81 4.50
N ALA A 157 -7.40 21.71 4.69
CA ALA A 157 -8.86 21.70 4.76
C ALA A 157 -9.36 22.60 5.91
N ASN A 158 -8.81 22.47 7.10
CA ASN A 158 -9.15 23.31 8.25
C ASN A 158 -8.90 24.80 7.99
N LYS A 159 -7.78 25.10 7.30
CA LYS A 159 -7.45 26.50 6.97
C LYS A 159 -8.43 27.08 5.95
N ILE A 160 -8.85 26.34 4.96
CA ILE A 160 -9.83 26.75 3.96
C ILE A 160 -11.21 26.94 4.60
N GLU A 161 -11.64 26.02 5.47
CA GLU A 161 -12.88 26.16 6.22
C GLU A 161 -12.89 27.41 7.09
N SER A 162 -11.78 27.76 7.74
CA SER A 162 -11.66 28.96 8.56
C SER A 162 -11.81 30.26 7.79
N LEU A 163 -11.64 30.23 6.47
CA LEU A 163 -11.84 31.38 5.59
C LEU A 163 -13.32 31.57 5.19
N GLY A 164 -14.23 30.74 5.68
CA GLY A 164 -15.65 30.79 5.38
C GLY A 164 -16.00 30.34 3.95
N THR A 165 -15.08 29.68 3.26
CA THR A 165 -15.35 29.06 1.97
C THR A 165 -16.01 27.71 2.20
N PRO A 166 -17.30 27.51 1.87
CA PRO A 166 -17.94 26.22 2.05
C PRO A 166 -17.28 25.20 1.11
N ILE A 167 -16.87 24.07 1.65
CA ILE A 167 -16.49 22.91 0.84
C ILE A 167 -17.82 22.32 0.36
N ILE A 168 -18.18 22.58 -0.90
CA ILE A 168 -19.42 22.05 -1.48
C ILE A 168 -19.17 20.59 -1.82
N ILE A 169 -19.82 19.71 -1.07
CA ILE A 169 -19.95 18.30 -1.42
C ILE A 169 -21.12 18.23 -2.41
N GLU A 170 -20.83 18.00 -3.68
CA GLU A 170 -21.87 17.64 -4.65
C GLU A 170 -22.22 16.17 -4.40
N ASP A 171 -23.51 15.91 -4.04
CA ASP A 171 -24.08 14.55 -3.93
C ASP A 171 -24.12 13.84 -5.28
#